data_c80c403861c2d9bc04999b2cde0f4b2b
#
_entry.id   c80c403861c2d9bc04999b2cde0f4b2b
#
_cell.length_a   1.000
_cell.length_b   1.000
_cell.length_c   1.000
_cell.angle_alpha   90.00
_cell.angle_beta   90.00
_cell.angle_gamma   90.00
#
_symmetry.space_group_name_H-M   'P 1'
#
loop_
_entity.id
_entity.type
_entity.pdbx_description
1 polymer ?
#
loop_
_entity_poly.entity_id
_entity_poly.type
_entity_poly.pdbx_seq_one_letter_code
_entity_poly.pdbx_strand_id
1 'polypeptide(L)'
;ALVTNQYFWAVMVLWMLQSVSFGISGTILPYYCKYIFYNDTWMYSMLYLTETITLVVCIFLCAPLIRKYGKRNTALAGAVIAGISQLCFFLFPYSFAGMVASCVGRAIGLAPLNAAVFGMIGDVVEFGQWKTHVRQESFIFAGGSIGTKVGAGVASAAMTGLLSAAGYISSAAGAVEQPERALEMIIQIYKFGPLIVAAIAIVTLYLYRLDGKYDAIMEELREREARGEL
;
A
#
# COMPACT_ATOMS: atom_id res chain seq x y z
N ALA A 1 -15.97 -10.55 19.05
CA ALA A 1 -15.11 -11.57 18.42
C ALA A 1 -14.14 -10.94 17.43
N LEU A 2 -14.61 -10.22 16.40
CA LEU A 2 -13.75 -9.67 15.34
C LEU A 2 -12.74 -8.63 15.85
N VAL A 3 -13.19 -7.69 16.66
CA VAL A 3 -12.38 -6.58 17.21
C VAL A 3 -11.25 -7.08 18.12
N THR A 4 -11.41 -8.25 18.72
CA THR A 4 -10.37 -8.88 19.55
C THR A 4 -9.35 -9.70 18.77
N ASN A 5 -9.51 -9.80 17.45
CA ASN A 5 -8.57 -10.48 16.55
C ASN A 5 -7.47 -9.49 16.12
N GLN A 6 -6.28 -9.63 16.69
CA GLN A 6 -5.14 -8.77 16.36
C GLN A 6 -4.72 -8.86 14.89
N TYR A 7 -4.89 -10.02 14.26
CA TYR A 7 -4.54 -10.23 12.85
C TYR A 7 -5.53 -9.54 11.91
N PHE A 8 -6.79 -9.39 12.33
CA PHE A 8 -7.78 -8.58 11.61
C PHE A 8 -7.29 -7.13 11.45
N TRP A 9 -6.86 -6.50 12.53
CA TRP A 9 -6.37 -5.13 12.49
C TRP A 9 -5.10 -4.99 11.65
N ALA A 10 -4.18 -5.96 11.74
CA ALA A 10 -2.97 -5.95 10.93
C ALA A 10 -3.29 -5.97 9.43
N VAL A 11 -4.18 -6.86 8.99
CA VAL A 11 -4.56 -6.95 7.57
C VAL A 11 -5.36 -5.72 7.13
N MET A 12 -6.22 -5.15 7.99
CA MET A 12 -6.94 -3.90 7.72
C MET A 12 -5.96 -2.74 7.49
N VAL A 13 -4.94 -2.60 8.33
CA VAL A 13 -3.89 -1.59 8.17
C VAL A 13 -3.15 -1.80 6.85
N LEU A 14 -2.74 -3.02 6.53
CA LEU A 14 -2.04 -3.32 5.26
C LEU A 14 -2.90 -2.96 4.05
N TRP A 15 -4.18 -3.29 4.08
CA TRP A 15 -5.12 -2.97 2.98
C TRP A 15 -5.35 -1.45 2.86
N MET A 16 -5.46 -0.76 3.99
CA MET A 16 -5.55 0.70 4.02
C MET A 16 -4.28 1.36 3.45
N LEU A 17 -3.09 0.85 3.80
CA LEU A 17 -1.81 1.36 3.29
C LEU A 17 -1.67 1.24 1.77
N GLN A 18 -2.24 0.19 1.17
CA GLN A 18 -2.30 0.09 -0.29
C GLN A 18 -3.08 1.25 -0.90
N SER A 19 -4.26 1.58 -0.34
CA SER A 19 -5.08 2.69 -0.82
C SER A 19 -4.40 4.04 -0.63
N VAL A 20 -3.70 4.23 0.49
CA VAL A 20 -2.88 5.43 0.73
C VAL A 20 -1.78 5.55 -0.32
N SER A 21 -1.08 4.44 -0.63
CA SER A 21 -0.02 4.43 -1.64
C SER A 21 -0.54 4.81 -3.04
N PHE A 22 -1.67 4.24 -3.46
CA PHE A 22 -2.33 4.62 -4.71
C PHE A 22 -2.80 6.09 -4.69
N GLY A 23 -3.31 6.57 -3.56
CA GLY A 23 -3.70 7.96 -3.37
C GLY A 23 -2.54 8.93 -3.54
N ILE A 24 -1.35 8.62 -3.02
CA ILE A 24 -0.14 9.43 -3.20
C ILE A 24 0.25 9.52 -4.68
N SER A 25 0.34 8.38 -5.38
CA SER A 25 0.67 8.35 -6.81
C SER A 25 -0.40 9.06 -7.66
N GLY A 26 -1.68 8.90 -7.36
CA GLY A 26 -2.76 9.54 -8.10
C GLY A 26 -2.92 11.04 -7.84
N THR A 27 -2.54 11.52 -6.65
CA THR A 27 -2.77 12.91 -6.25
C THR A 27 -1.52 13.77 -6.41
N ILE A 28 -0.38 13.34 -5.90
CA ILE A 28 0.84 14.18 -5.85
C ILE A 28 1.68 14.08 -7.12
N LEU A 29 1.71 12.93 -7.78
CA LEU A 29 2.50 12.75 -9.00
C LEU A 29 2.10 13.70 -10.13
N PRO A 30 0.80 14.00 -10.40
CA PRO A 30 0.43 15.02 -11.37
C PRO A 30 0.99 16.41 -11.03
N TYR A 31 0.91 16.81 -9.75
CA TYR A 31 1.48 18.09 -9.30
C TYR A 31 3.00 18.11 -9.48
N TYR A 32 3.66 17.01 -9.16
CA TYR A 32 5.11 16.85 -9.35
C TYR A 32 5.50 17.02 -10.82
N CYS A 33 4.81 16.36 -11.74
CA CYS A 33 5.06 16.48 -13.17
C CYS A 33 4.80 17.89 -13.67
N LYS A 34 3.70 18.53 -13.26
CA LYS A 34 3.31 19.86 -13.70
C LYS A 34 4.27 20.95 -13.20
N TYR A 35 4.60 20.95 -11.91
CA TYR A 35 5.31 22.07 -11.30
C TYR A 35 6.80 21.87 -11.13
N ILE A 36 7.29 20.63 -11.04
CA ILE A 36 8.72 20.35 -10.89
C ILE A 36 9.38 20.03 -12.23
N PHE A 37 8.68 19.24 -13.08
CA PHE A 37 9.18 18.90 -14.41
C PHE A 37 8.64 19.81 -15.51
N TYR A 38 7.76 20.75 -15.19
CA TYR A 38 7.11 21.67 -16.16
C TYR A 38 6.44 20.92 -17.31
N ASN A 39 5.86 19.76 -17.04
CA ASN A 39 5.20 18.92 -18.02
C ASN A 39 3.87 18.41 -17.47
N ASP A 40 2.77 18.93 -17.99
CA ASP A 40 1.40 18.60 -17.62
C ASP A 40 0.70 17.66 -18.62
N THR A 41 1.38 17.25 -19.69
CA THR A 41 0.77 16.58 -20.83
C THR A 41 0.93 15.07 -20.78
N TRP A 42 2.14 14.53 -20.91
CA TRP A 42 2.37 13.10 -21.10
C TRP A 42 3.15 12.42 -19.97
N MET A 43 3.94 13.19 -19.23
CA MET A 43 4.91 12.64 -18.27
C MET A 43 4.22 11.91 -17.12
N TYR A 44 3.13 12.47 -16.57
CA TYR A 44 2.33 11.79 -15.57
C TYR A 44 1.76 10.47 -16.08
N SER A 45 1.15 10.48 -17.27
CA SER A 45 0.55 9.27 -17.85
C SER A 45 1.60 8.17 -18.07
N MET A 46 2.79 8.54 -18.55
CA MET A 46 3.89 7.61 -18.74
C MET A 46 4.36 7.00 -17.42
N LEU A 47 4.59 7.83 -16.39
CA LEU A 47 5.03 7.36 -15.08
C LEU A 47 3.97 6.46 -14.43
N TYR A 48 2.70 6.86 -14.47
CA TYR A 48 1.60 6.10 -13.90
C TYR A 48 1.37 4.76 -14.61
N LEU A 49 1.44 4.75 -15.95
CA LEU A 49 1.36 3.52 -16.73
C LEU A 49 2.56 2.60 -16.45
N THR A 50 3.77 3.15 -16.38
CA THR A 50 4.98 2.37 -16.05
C THR A 50 4.84 1.73 -14.66
N GLU A 51 4.43 2.49 -13.66
CA GLU A 51 4.20 1.98 -12.31
C GLU A 51 3.12 0.87 -12.31
N THR A 52 1.98 1.12 -12.98
CA THR A 52 0.86 0.18 -13.01
C THR A 52 1.20 -1.11 -13.76
N ILE A 53 1.81 -1.01 -14.94
CA ILE A 53 2.21 -2.20 -15.72
C ILE A 53 3.24 -3.03 -14.95
N THR A 54 4.24 -2.37 -14.36
CA THR A 54 5.25 -3.04 -13.53
C THR A 54 4.60 -3.75 -12.34
N LEU A 55 3.68 -3.09 -11.65
CA LEU A 55 2.95 -3.67 -10.53
C LEU A 55 2.17 -4.91 -10.94
N VAL A 56 1.39 -4.84 -12.02
CA VAL A 56 0.58 -5.97 -12.52
C VAL A 56 1.47 -7.15 -12.91
N VAL A 57 2.52 -6.93 -13.68
CA VAL A 57 3.46 -7.98 -14.07
C VAL A 57 4.10 -8.63 -12.85
N CYS A 58 4.56 -7.83 -11.90
CA CYS A 58 5.21 -8.33 -10.69
C CYS A 58 4.24 -9.08 -9.75
N ILE A 59 2.95 -8.73 -9.70
CA ILE A 59 1.95 -9.49 -8.94
C ILE A 59 1.90 -10.95 -9.44
N PHE A 60 1.86 -11.17 -10.74
CA PHE A 60 1.87 -12.53 -11.30
C PHE A 60 3.18 -13.27 -10.99
N LEU A 61 4.31 -12.57 -11.06
CA LEU A 61 5.62 -13.14 -10.74
C LEU A 61 5.81 -13.44 -9.24
N CYS A 62 5.04 -12.81 -8.36
CA CYS A 62 5.11 -13.05 -6.91
C CYS A 62 4.43 -14.35 -6.48
N ALA A 63 3.53 -14.92 -7.28
CA ALA A 63 2.80 -16.14 -6.89
C ALA A 63 3.71 -17.33 -6.50
N PRO A 64 4.74 -17.70 -7.27
CA PRO A 64 5.67 -18.77 -6.87
C PRO A 64 6.52 -18.38 -5.64
N LEU A 65 6.84 -17.11 -5.45
CA LEU A 65 7.60 -16.63 -4.27
C LEU A 65 6.76 -16.76 -3.00
N ILE A 66 5.49 -16.41 -3.07
CA ILE A 66 4.53 -16.54 -1.96
C ILE A 66 4.36 -18.00 -1.56
N ARG A 67 4.27 -18.91 -2.53
CA ARG A 67 4.19 -20.35 -2.26
C ARG A 67 5.45 -20.90 -1.59
N LYS A 68 6.62 -20.39 -1.95
CA LYS A 68 7.91 -20.88 -1.44
C LYS A 68 8.31 -20.28 -0.09
N TYR A 69 8.08 -19.00 0.11
CA TYR A 69 8.58 -18.25 1.28
C TYR A 69 7.48 -17.80 2.25
N GLY A 70 6.21 -18.05 1.93
CA GLY A 70 5.06 -17.59 2.70
C GLY A 70 4.61 -16.17 2.32
N LYS A 71 3.36 -15.84 2.65
CA LYS A 71 2.71 -14.56 2.34
C LYS A 71 3.41 -13.41 3.05
N ARG A 72 3.62 -13.54 4.36
CA ARG A 72 4.24 -12.52 5.22
C ARG A 72 5.66 -12.18 4.78
N ASN A 73 6.53 -13.19 4.62
CA ASN A 73 7.94 -12.95 4.34
C ASN A 73 8.14 -12.31 2.96
N THR A 74 7.36 -12.76 1.97
CA THR A 74 7.39 -12.20 0.61
C THR A 74 6.90 -10.76 0.61
N ALA A 75 5.80 -10.44 1.32
CA ALA A 75 5.30 -9.08 1.47
C ALA A 75 6.28 -8.17 2.23
N LEU A 76 6.93 -8.70 3.27
CA LEU A 76 7.94 -7.96 4.05
C LEU A 76 9.16 -7.60 3.19
N ALA A 77 9.69 -8.56 2.43
CA ALA A 77 10.78 -8.31 1.50
C ALA A 77 10.39 -7.25 0.46
N GLY A 78 9.17 -7.32 -0.06
CA GLY A 78 8.63 -6.30 -0.96
C GLY A 78 8.55 -4.92 -0.32
N ALA A 79 8.02 -4.79 0.89
CA ALA A 79 7.94 -3.51 1.59
C ALA A 79 9.33 -2.89 1.83
N VAL A 80 10.34 -3.71 2.13
CA VAL A 80 11.74 -3.25 2.24
C VAL A 80 12.26 -2.75 0.90
N ILE A 81 12.02 -3.46 -0.20
CA ILE A 81 12.42 -3.03 -1.55
C ILE A 81 11.76 -1.70 -1.91
N ALA A 82 10.45 -1.53 -1.62
CA ALA A 82 9.74 -0.27 -1.85
C ALA A 82 10.37 0.88 -1.05
N GLY A 83 10.70 0.65 0.22
CA GLY A 83 11.37 1.63 1.08
C GLY A 83 12.75 2.03 0.55
N ILE A 84 13.58 1.06 0.14
CA ILE A 84 14.91 1.32 -0.43
C ILE A 84 14.78 2.11 -1.75
N SER A 85 13.86 1.72 -2.62
CA SER A 85 13.61 2.43 -3.89
C SER A 85 13.20 3.87 -3.66
N GLN A 86 12.39 4.11 -2.63
CA GLN A 86 12.00 5.47 -2.25
C GLN A 86 13.16 6.27 -1.66
N LEU A 87 14.05 5.65 -0.88
CA LEU A 87 15.28 6.30 -0.39
C LEU A 87 16.23 6.67 -1.52
N CYS A 88 16.36 5.80 -2.53
CA CYS A 88 17.16 6.13 -3.72
C CYS A 88 16.63 7.36 -4.47
N PHE A 89 15.31 7.58 -4.47
CA PHE A 89 14.71 8.78 -5.05
C PHE A 89 15.19 10.08 -4.38
N PHE A 90 15.54 10.07 -3.08
CA PHE A 90 16.06 11.24 -2.38
C PHE A 90 17.34 11.79 -3.01
N LEU A 91 18.13 10.95 -3.67
CA LEU A 91 19.37 11.34 -4.33
C LEU A 91 19.15 12.09 -5.64
N PHE A 92 18.03 11.80 -6.32
CA PHE A 92 17.76 12.32 -7.67
C PHE A 92 16.34 12.87 -7.84
N PRO A 93 15.86 13.80 -6.99
CA PRO A 93 14.46 14.24 -6.99
C PRO A 93 14.08 15.02 -8.27
N TYR A 94 15.05 15.67 -8.93
CA TYR A 94 14.82 16.47 -10.12
C TYR A 94 15.12 15.71 -11.42
N SER A 95 15.48 14.43 -11.33
CA SER A 95 15.77 13.60 -12.50
C SER A 95 14.57 12.79 -12.93
N PHE A 96 14.16 12.92 -14.19
CA PHE A 96 13.10 12.09 -14.74
C PHE A 96 13.45 10.59 -14.70
N ALA A 97 14.70 10.24 -15.04
CA ALA A 97 15.18 8.87 -14.95
C ALA A 97 15.14 8.34 -13.50
N GLY A 98 15.51 9.18 -12.53
CA GLY A 98 15.39 8.87 -11.10
C GLY A 98 13.94 8.63 -10.68
N MET A 99 13.00 9.42 -11.19
CA MET A 99 11.55 9.24 -10.95
C MET A 99 11.04 7.92 -11.54
N VAL A 100 11.40 7.60 -12.80
CA VAL A 100 11.04 6.32 -13.43
C VAL A 100 11.60 5.14 -12.64
N ALA A 101 12.87 5.19 -12.25
CA ALA A 101 13.49 4.13 -11.45
C ALA A 101 12.80 3.95 -10.09
N SER A 102 12.42 5.05 -9.44
CA SER A 102 11.67 5.02 -8.18
C SER A 102 10.26 4.42 -8.36
N CYS A 103 9.53 4.81 -9.40
CA CYS A 103 8.21 4.24 -9.72
C CYS A 103 8.29 2.74 -9.97
N VAL A 104 9.25 2.29 -10.79
CA VAL A 104 9.48 0.86 -11.07
C VAL A 104 9.87 0.10 -9.80
N GLY A 105 10.85 0.60 -9.07
CA GLY A 105 11.31 -0.06 -7.83
C GLY A 105 10.24 -0.13 -6.76
N ARG A 106 9.43 0.91 -6.61
CA ARG A 106 8.27 0.93 -5.70
C ARG A 106 7.20 -0.06 -6.15
N ALA A 107 6.88 -0.13 -7.44
CA ALA A 107 5.93 -1.09 -7.99
C ALA A 107 6.37 -2.55 -7.76
N ILE A 108 7.66 -2.86 -8.00
CA ILE A 108 8.24 -4.17 -7.68
C ILE A 108 8.10 -4.48 -6.19
N GLY A 109 8.37 -3.50 -5.33
CA GLY A 109 8.29 -3.68 -3.89
C GLY A 109 6.86 -3.81 -3.35
N LEU A 110 5.88 -3.13 -3.94
CA LEU A 110 4.48 -3.20 -3.52
C LEU A 110 3.74 -4.42 -4.08
N ALA A 111 4.21 -5.02 -5.17
CA ALA A 111 3.57 -6.16 -5.82
C ALA A 111 3.39 -7.38 -4.87
N PRO A 112 4.38 -7.80 -4.07
CA PRO A 112 4.22 -8.89 -3.12
C PRO A 112 3.12 -8.63 -2.08
N LEU A 113 3.02 -7.41 -1.58
CA LEU A 113 1.99 -7.03 -0.62
C LEU A 113 0.60 -7.06 -1.27
N ASN A 114 0.48 -6.53 -2.49
CA ASN A 114 -0.77 -6.58 -3.26
C ASN A 114 -1.21 -8.01 -3.55
N ALA A 115 -0.28 -8.91 -3.88
CA ALA A 115 -0.57 -10.32 -4.14
C ALA A 115 -0.94 -11.09 -2.87
N ALA A 116 -0.30 -10.78 -1.74
CA ALA A 116 -0.45 -11.53 -0.50
C ALA A 116 -1.66 -11.11 0.34
N VAL A 117 -2.08 -9.84 0.29
CA VAL A 117 -3.08 -9.29 1.21
C VAL A 117 -4.42 -10.04 1.16
N PHE A 118 -4.90 -10.40 -0.02
CA PHE A 118 -6.16 -11.16 -0.15
C PHE A 118 -6.04 -12.58 0.41
N GLY A 119 -4.87 -13.21 0.25
CA GLY A 119 -4.59 -14.49 0.89
C GLY A 119 -4.50 -14.38 2.42
N MET A 120 -3.91 -13.29 2.93
CA MET A 120 -3.86 -13.01 4.37
C MET A 120 -5.25 -12.72 4.96
N ILE A 121 -6.16 -12.11 4.18
CA ILE A 121 -7.57 -11.94 4.58
C ILE A 121 -8.23 -13.31 4.80
N GLY A 122 -8.05 -14.26 3.87
CA GLY A 122 -8.54 -15.62 4.03
C GLY A 122 -8.02 -16.28 5.31
N ASP A 123 -6.72 -16.17 5.59
CA ASP A 123 -6.12 -16.72 6.81
C ASP A 123 -6.73 -16.11 8.09
N VAL A 124 -7.07 -14.82 8.07
CA VAL A 124 -7.71 -14.14 9.21
C VAL A 124 -9.15 -14.61 9.39
N VAL A 125 -9.88 -14.93 8.31
CA VAL A 125 -11.21 -15.53 8.36
C VAL A 125 -11.15 -16.89 9.05
N GLU A 126 -10.23 -17.74 8.62
CA GLU A 126 -10.05 -19.10 9.16
C GLU A 126 -9.56 -19.07 10.62
N PHE A 127 -8.63 -18.17 10.95
CA PHE A 127 -8.25 -17.92 12.35
C PHE A 127 -9.43 -17.45 13.21
N GLY A 128 -10.28 -16.57 12.68
CA GLY A 128 -11.50 -16.10 13.34
C GLY A 128 -12.46 -17.25 13.62
N GLN A 129 -12.70 -18.12 12.62
CA GLN A 129 -13.54 -19.31 12.73
C GLN A 129 -12.98 -20.31 13.77
N TRP A 130 -11.67 -20.57 13.72
CA TRP A 130 -11.00 -21.42 14.70
C TRP A 130 -11.19 -20.96 16.13
N LYS A 131 -11.10 -19.64 16.36
CA LYS A 131 -11.16 -19.05 17.71
C LYS A 131 -12.58 -18.88 18.23
N THR A 132 -13.57 -18.62 17.34
CA THR A 132 -14.93 -18.19 17.75
C THR A 132 -16.03 -19.13 17.30
N HIS A 133 -15.72 -20.19 16.54
CA HIS A 133 -16.67 -21.12 15.93
C HIS A 133 -17.67 -20.44 14.97
N VAL A 134 -17.40 -19.20 14.56
CA VAL A 134 -18.25 -18.44 13.63
C VAL A 134 -17.42 -17.93 12.47
N ARG A 135 -17.82 -18.28 11.24
CA ARG A 135 -17.18 -17.77 10.01
C ARG A 135 -17.70 -16.38 9.70
N GLN A 136 -16.82 -15.37 9.81
CA GLN A 136 -17.18 -13.95 9.65
C GLN A 136 -16.55 -13.33 8.39
N GLU A 137 -16.58 -14.02 7.29
CA GLU A 137 -15.93 -13.61 6.03
C GLU A 137 -16.45 -12.26 5.53
N SER A 138 -17.78 -12.10 5.44
CA SER A 138 -18.42 -10.88 4.95
C SER A 138 -18.06 -9.64 5.76
N PHE A 139 -17.94 -9.77 7.07
CA PHE A 139 -17.55 -8.65 7.95
C PHE A 139 -16.10 -8.23 7.76
N ILE A 140 -15.21 -9.17 7.51
CA ILE A 140 -13.79 -8.89 7.28
C ILE A 140 -13.63 -8.16 5.94
N PHE A 141 -14.29 -8.62 4.87
CA PHE A 141 -14.26 -7.92 3.59
C PHE A 141 -14.93 -6.54 3.63
N ALA A 142 -16.04 -6.41 4.35
CA ALA A 142 -16.70 -5.11 4.57
C ALA A 142 -15.78 -4.14 5.32
N GLY A 143 -15.12 -4.60 6.39
CA GLY A 143 -14.15 -3.83 7.15
C GLY A 143 -12.99 -3.35 6.27
N GLY A 144 -12.43 -4.23 5.44
CA GLY A 144 -11.38 -3.88 4.49
C GLY A 144 -11.85 -2.85 3.45
N SER A 145 -13.03 -3.01 2.90
CA SER A 145 -13.60 -2.05 1.93
C SER A 145 -13.82 -0.67 2.57
N ILE A 146 -14.27 -0.61 3.82
CA ILE A 146 -14.35 0.65 4.58
C ILE A 146 -12.95 1.21 4.81
N GLY A 147 -12.01 0.38 5.24
CA GLY A 147 -10.62 0.78 5.49
C GLY A 147 -9.95 1.40 4.27
N THR A 148 -10.17 0.83 3.07
CA THR A 148 -9.61 1.39 1.83
C THR A 148 -10.18 2.78 1.52
N LYS A 149 -11.48 2.98 1.67
CA LYS A 149 -12.14 4.28 1.44
C LYS A 149 -11.71 5.33 2.47
N VAL A 150 -11.64 4.93 3.74
CA VAL A 150 -11.13 5.80 4.81
C VAL A 150 -9.67 6.13 4.57
N GLY A 151 -8.83 5.16 4.23
CA GLY A 151 -7.42 5.37 3.90
C GLY A 151 -7.21 6.35 2.76
N ALA A 152 -7.93 6.16 1.65
CA ALA A 152 -7.87 7.07 0.50
C ALA A 152 -8.34 8.49 0.86
N GLY A 153 -9.45 8.61 1.62
CA GLY A 153 -9.99 9.90 2.08
C GLY A 153 -9.03 10.64 3.02
N VAL A 154 -8.48 9.95 4.01
CA VAL A 154 -7.50 10.52 4.95
C VAL A 154 -6.22 10.94 4.22
N ALA A 155 -5.70 10.11 3.31
CA ALA A 155 -4.53 10.45 2.52
C ALA A 155 -4.77 11.69 1.66
N SER A 156 -5.90 11.75 0.95
CA SER A 156 -6.26 12.89 0.11
C SER A 156 -6.44 14.17 0.93
N ALA A 157 -7.14 14.09 2.06
CA ALA A 157 -7.32 15.23 2.97
C ALA A 157 -6.00 15.71 3.57
N ALA A 158 -5.13 14.80 4.00
CA ALA A 158 -3.81 15.14 4.53
C ALA A 158 -2.94 15.83 3.46
N MET A 159 -2.87 15.29 2.25
CA MET A 159 -2.11 15.89 1.15
C MET A 159 -2.63 17.28 0.77
N THR A 160 -3.95 17.42 0.62
CA THR A 160 -4.58 18.72 0.31
C THR A 160 -4.36 19.72 1.44
N GLY A 161 -4.50 19.28 2.70
CA GLY A 161 -4.25 20.11 3.88
C GLY A 161 -2.80 20.60 3.95
N LEU A 162 -1.82 19.74 3.70
CA LEU A 162 -0.39 20.09 3.66
C LEU A 162 -0.09 21.09 2.54
N LEU A 163 -0.64 20.89 1.34
CA LEU A 163 -0.48 21.81 0.22
C LEU A 163 -1.12 23.18 0.53
N SER A 164 -2.33 23.19 1.10
CA SER A 164 -3.02 24.39 1.51
C SER A 164 -2.22 25.17 2.59
N ALA A 165 -1.70 24.48 3.60
CA ALA A 165 -0.85 25.08 4.64
C ALA A 165 0.47 25.63 4.08
N ALA A 166 0.97 25.07 2.98
CA ALA A 166 2.13 25.57 2.25
C ALA A 166 1.82 26.74 1.31
N GLY A 167 0.55 27.16 1.23
CA GLY A 167 0.11 28.30 0.40
C GLY A 167 -0.11 27.93 -1.06
N TYR A 168 -0.41 26.65 -1.36
CA TYR A 168 -0.74 26.23 -2.74
C TYR A 168 -1.97 27.00 -3.27
N ILE A 169 -1.82 27.60 -4.46
CA ILE A 169 -2.87 28.37 -5.14
C ILE A 169 -3.54 27.48 -6.17
N SER A 170 -4.87 27.30 -6.05
CA SER A 170 -5.61 26.48 -6.99
C SER A 170 -5.59 27.07 -8.40
N SER A 171 -5.28 26.26 -9.40
CA SER A 171 -5.17 26.65 -10.81
C SER A 171 -6.53 27.00 -11.49
N ALA A 172 -7.64 26.96 -10.76
CA ALA A 172 -8.93 27.47 -11.27
C ALA A 172 -8.89 28.96 -11.69
N ALA A 173 -7.88 29.69 -11.27
CA ALA A 173 -7.64 31.12 -11.58
C ALA A 173 -6.66 31.35 -12.77
N GLY A 174 -6.29 30.32 -13.53
CA GLY A 174 -5.32 30.40 -14.64
C GLY A 174 -3.93 29.87 -14.27
N ALA A 175 -2.94 30.11 -15.15
CA ALA A 175 -1.55 29.71 -14.89
C ALA A 175 -0.96 30.63 -13.79
N VAL A 176 -0.88 30.11 -12.57
CA VAL A 176 -0.35 30.85 -11.41
C VAL A 176 1.00 30.24 -11.05
N GLU A 177 2.02 31.09 -10.88
CA GLU A 177 3.28 30.66 -10.28
C GLU A 177 3.02 30.28 -8.83
N GLN A 178 3.44 29.05 -8.50
CA GLN A 178 3.26 28.52 -7.15
C GLN A 178 4.34 29.06 -6.21
N PRO A 179 4.01 29.38 -4.94
CA PRO A 179 5.00 29.74 -3.94
C PRO A 179 6.06 28.64 -3.76
N GLU A 180 7.32 29.01 -3.51
CA GLU A 180 8.42 28.06 -3.25
C GLU A 180 8.06 27.01 -2.19
N ARG A 181 7.40 27.45 -1.11
CA ARG A 181 6.93 26.54 -0.04
C ARG A 181 5.96 25.47 -0.54
N ALA A 182 5.11 25.81 -1.50
CA ALA A 182 4.17 24.83 -2.09
C ALA A 182 4.91 23.82 -2.96
N LEU A 183 5.91 24.26 -3.73
CA LEU A 183 6.77 23.41 -4.54
C LEU A 183 7.61 22.45 -3.66
N GLU A 184 8.22 22.98 -2.61
CA GLU A 184 8.92 22.16 -1.63
C GLU A 184 7.99 21.13 -0.97
N MET A 185 6.77 21.52 -0.61
CA MET A 185 5.80 20.61 0.00
C MET A 185 5.42 19.47 -0.94
N ILE A 186 5.24 19.72 -2.24
CA ILE A 186 5.00 18.66 -3.25
C ILE A 186 6.16 17.65 -3.22
N ILE A 187 7.40 18.14 -3.23
CA ILE A 187 8.60 17.30 -3.17
C ILE A 187 8.63 16.49 -1.87
N GLN A 188 8.36 17.14 -0.72
CA GLN A 188 8.39 16.45 0.57
C GLN A 188 7.31 15.39 0.71
N ILE A 189 6.08 15.66 0.27
CA ILE A 189 5.00 14.67 0.28
C ILE A 189 5.38 13.46 -0.57
N TYR A 190 5.93 13.68 -1.77
CA TYR A 190 6.35 12.57 -2.64
C TYR A 190 7.55 11.80 -2.10
N LYS A 191 8.48 12.48 -1.39
CA LYS A 191 9.62 11.83 -0.72
C LYS A 191 9.20 10.99 0.47
N PHE A 192 8.48 11.59 1.40
CA PHE A 192 8.20 10.99 2.71
C PHE A 192 6.92 10.13 2.71
N GLY A 193 5.92 10.46 1.88
CA GLY A 193 4.65 9.73 1.87
C GLY A 193 4.83 8.23 1.62
N PRO A 194 5.44 7.81 0.51
CA PRO A 194 5.66 6.38 0.25
C PRO A 194 6.62 5.72 1.26
N LEU A 195 7.57 6.47 1.81
CA LEU A 195 8.50 5.97 2.83
C LEU A 195 7.78 5.65 4.14
N ILE A 196 6.87 6.52 4.57
CA ILE A 196 6.03 6.31 5.76
C ILE A 196 5.14 5.07 5.55
N VAL A 197 4.52 4.95 4.37
CA VAL A 197 3.71 3.78 4.02
C VAL A 197 4.54 2.49 4.11
N ALA A 198 5.73 2.47 3.53
CA ALA A 198 6.64 1.32 3.59
C ALA A 198 7.05 1.00 5.04
N ALA A 199 7.38 1.99 5.84
CA ALA A 199 7.77 1.81 7.24
C ALA A 199 6.64 1.19 8.07
N ILE A 200 5.41 1.70 7.94
CA ILE A 200 4.25 1.15 8.65
C ILE A 200 3.96 -0.27 8.17
N ALA A 201 4.05 -0.53 6.84
CA ALA A 201 3.86 -1.87 6.30
C ALA A 201 4.90 -2.86 6.85
N ILE A 202 6.18 -2.47 6.94
CA ILE A 202 7.25 -3.30 7.50
C ILE A 202 6.95 -3.64 8.96
N VAL A 203 6.61 -2.64 9.79
CA VAL A 203 6.27 -2.86 11.21
C VAL A 203 5.07 -3.78 11.35
N THR A 204 4.00 -3.53 10.58
CA THR A 204 2.78 -4.34 10.63
C THR A 204 3.05 -5.79 10.23
N LEU A 205 3.81 -6.01 9.14
CA LEU A 205 4.18 -7.34 8.67
C LEU A 205 5.14 -8.04 9.65
N TYR A 206 6.01 -7.30 10.32
CA TYR A 206 6.88 -7.87 11.34
C TYR A 206 6.09 -8.41 12.54
N LEU A 207 5.03 -7.70 12.93
CA LEU A 207 4.12 -8.11 14.02
C LEU A 207 3.15 -9.22 13.60
N TYR A 208 2.88 -9.37 12.32
CA TYR A 208 1.99 -10.40 11.78
C TYR A 208 2.68 -11.76 11.80
N ARG A 209 2.25 -12.67 12.67
CA ARG A 209 2.88 -14.00 12.87
C ARG A 209 1.93 -15.17 12.61
N LEU A 210 0.87 -14.95 11.85
CA LEU A 210 -0.14 -15.97 11.60
C LEU A 210 0.37 -17.10 10.70
N ASP A 211 1.19 -16.76 9.67
CA ASP A 211 1.74 -17.74 8.73
C ASP A 211 2.39 -18.96 9.42
N GLY A 212 3.10 -18.74 10.53
CA GLY A 212 3.77 -19.82 11.26
C GLY A 212 2.84 -20.73 12.08
N LYS A 213 1.56 -20.35 12.24
CA LYS A 213 0.55 -21.13 12.97
C LYS A 213 -0.57 -21.65 12.07
N TYR A 214 -0.57 -21.20 10.81
CA TYR A 214 -1.67 -21.40 9.89
C TYR A 214 -1.93 -22.89 9.62
N ASP A 215 -0.88 -23.68 9.35
CA ASP A 215 -1.02 -25.11 9.04
C ASP A 215 -1.65 -25.89 10.20
N ALA A 216 -1.23 -25.62 11.44
CA ALA A 216 -1.79 -26.27 12.63
C ALA A 216 -3.27 -25.88 12.86
N ILE A 217 -3.62 -24.62 12.59
CA ILE A 217 -5.01 -24.12 12.68
C ILE A 217 -5.90 -24.81 11.65
N MET A 218 -5.40 -24.97 10.41
CA MET A 218 -6.13 -25.63 9.34
C MET A 218 -6.32 -27.12 9.58
N GLU A 219 -5.34 -27.78 10.17
CA GLU A 219 -5.46 -29.19 10.56
C GLU A 219 -6.55 -29.36 11.62
N GLU A 220 -6.53 -28.57 12.67
CA GLU A 220 -7.55 -28.59 13.73
C GLU A 220 -8.95 -28.23 13.22
N LEU A 221 -9.07 -27.26 12.31
CA LEU A 221 -10.36 -26.91 11.70
C LEU A 221 -10.94 -28.09 10.90
N ARG A 222 -10.11 -28.78 10.12
CA ARG A 222 -10.53 -29.98 9.35
C ARG A 222 -10.99 -31.12 10.26
N GLU A 223 -10.28 -31.33 11.36
CA GLU A 223 -10.68 -32.35 12.35
C GLU A 223 -12.02 -32.00 13.01
N ARG A 224 -12.25 -30.72 13.34
CA ARG A 224 -13.54 -30.25 13.91
C ARG A 224 -14.67 -30.40 12.90
N GLU A 225 -14.42 -30.07 11.63
CA GLU A 225 -15.39 -30.24 10.54
C GLU A 225 -15.77 -31.73 10.36
N ALA A 226 -14.77 -32.61 10.39
CA ALA A 226 -14.99 -34.06 10.30
C ALA A 226 -15.79 -34.61 11.50
N ARG A 227 -15.72 -33.95 12.67
CA ARG A 227 -16.52 -34.30 13.86
C ARG A 227 -17.89 -33.62 13.92
N GLY A 228 -18.21 -32.77 12.93
CA GLY A 228 -19.49 -32.02 12.91
C GLY A 228 -19.60 -30.94 13.99
N GLU A 229 -18.49 -30.38 14.44
CA GLU A 229 -18.40 -29.36 15.50
C GLU A 229 -18.38 -27.93 14.96
N LEU A 230 -18.53 -27.71 13.65
CA LEU A 230 -18.51 -26.41 12.96
C LEU A 230 -19.86 -26.13 12.27
#